data_2bd968d06fd285f743d778d6c5a34014
#
_entry.id   2bd968d06fd285f743d778d6c5a34014
#
_cell.length_a   1.000
_cell.length_b   1.000
_cell.length_c   1.000
_cell.angle_alpha   90.00
_cell.angle_beta   90.00
_cell.angle_gamma   90.00
#
_symmetry.space_group_name_H-M   'P 1'
#
loop_
_entity.id
_entity.type
_entity.pdbx_description
1 polymer ?
#
loop_
_entity_poly.entity_id
_entity_poly.type
_entity_poly.pdbx_seq_one_letter_code
_entity_poly.pdbx_strand_id
1 'polypeptide(L)'
;MDTLDKLTILADAAKFDAACTSSGVDRDPQAGKVGMASAAGCCHSFTPDGRCITLLKVLLSNACCYDCAYCVNRSSAQTKRATFTPQELAELTVDFYKKNYIEGLFLSSGVIGSPDHTTELMIECLSYLRNELLFNGYVHAKVIPGTDPDLIDAIGRLADRLSVNLELPSSTSLTKLCPHKNAETVTKPMSFIHRLRVSEERQLLEAKNASKGIVKSAGKPKGIVIPTQKQIIKEGLALRSNCLKNTFMRSSRVSSNKRSFSPAGQSTQIIIGASPESDNQILHLSQALYQQFELKRVFFSAYIPVIEDHRLPELDTPVPLRREHRLYQADWLMRYYAFSPDELVSPEAPWLDLEIDPKLGWALAHLNQFPVEIMDAPLEILLRVPGIGPTGARRIIAARRRSRLTFDDLKRLGIQLKRSHHFLTCCGVRDASAPLDQELIKQRVIADAKASSYNKTRRRIESSQLRLF
;
A
#
# COMPACT_ATOMS: atom_id res chain seq x y z
N MET A 1 -2.19 1.06 -35.72
CA MET A 1 -1.28 1.26 -34.55
C MET A 1 -0.86 -0.14 -34.12
N ASP A 2 0.41 -0.40 -34.05
CA ASP A 2 0.90 -1.72 -33.61
C ASP A 2 0.80 -1.88 -32.08
N THR A 3 1.04 -3.09 -31.60
CA THR A 3 0.92 -3.43 -30.16
C THR A 3 1.94 -2.68 -29.29
N LEU A 4 3.14 -2.40 -29.80
CA LEU A 4 4.18 -1.66 -29.07
C LEU A 4 3.86 -0.17 -28.98
N ASP A 5 3.30 0.42 -30.04
CA ASP A 5 2.80 1.79 -30.01
C ASP A 5 1.69 1.95 -28.96
N LYS A 6 0.73 1.00 -28.94
CA LYS A 6 -0.33 0.97 -27.94
C LYS A 6 0.24 0.85 -26.54
N LEU A 7 1.22 -0.04 -26.33
CA LEU A 7 1.88 -0.23 -25.04
C LEU A 7 2.51 1.07 -24.54
N THR A 8 3.22 1.79 -25.40
CA THR A 8 3.87 3.05 -25.03
C THR A 8 2.84 4.07 -24.52
N ILE A 9 1.72 4.23 -25.22
CA ILE A 9 0.66 5.17 -24.85
C ILE A 9 -0.04 4.72 -23.55
N LEU A 10 -0.41 3.45 -23.45
CA LEU A 10 -1.25 2.95 -22.37
C LEU A 10 -0.48 2.67 -21.08
N ALA A 11 0.80 2.38 -21.17
CA ALA A 11 1.68 2.28 -20.01
C ALA A 11 2.03 3.68 -19.46
N ASP A 12 2.29 4.66 -20.34
CA ASP A 12 2.50 6.05 -19.89
C ASP A 12 1.23 6.63 -19.25
N ALA A 13 0.07 6.37 -19.82
CA ALA A 13 -1.21 6.76 -19.23
C ALA A 13 -1.46 6.11 -17.84
N ALA A 14 -0.93 4.92 -17.61
CA ALA A 14 -1.06 4.20 -16.34
C ALA A 14 -0.12 4.72 -15.22
N LYS A 15 0.89 5.54 -15.50
CA LYS A 15 1.87 6.00 -14.50
C LYS A 15 1.24 6.80 -13.36
N PHE A 16 0.12 7.47 -13.60
CA PHE A 16 -0.61 8.25 -12.61
C PHE A 16 -1.46 7.40 -11.65
N ASP A 17 -1.64 6.11 -11.94
CA ASP A 17 -2.23 5.17 -10.99
C ASP A 17 -1.20 4.80 -9.90
N ALA A 18 -1.46 5.14 -8.65
CA ALA A 18 -0.54 4.81 -7.56
C ALA A 18 -0.75 3.37 -7.09
N ALA A 19 -0.04 2.46 -7.68
CA ALA A 19 0.18 1.16 -7.06
C ALA A 19 1.67 0.81 -7.03
N CYS A 20 2.52 1.79 -7.40
CA CYS A 20 3.92 1.51 -7.67
C CYS A 20 4.82 2.66 -7.32
N THR A 21 5.82 2.36 -6.53
CA THR A 21 7.01 3.17 -6.52
C THR A 21 7.68 2.98 -7.88
N SER A 22 7.57 3.97 -8.78
CA SER A 22 8.36 4.01 -10.01
C SER A 22 9.83 3.89 -9.64
N SER A 23 10.63 3.18 -10.43
CA SER A 23 12.09 3.06 -10.22
C SER A 23 12.80 4.42 -10.23
N GLY A 24 12.13 5.48 -10.70
CA GLY A 24 12.68 6.84 -10.79
C GLY A 24 13.86 6.96 -11.76
N VAL A 25 14.14 5.94 -12.57
CA VAL A 25 15.25 5.92 -13.52
C VAL A 25 14.71 5.65 -14.91
N ASP A 26 14.88 6.62 -15.79
CA ASP A 26 14.62 6.50 -17.22
C ASP A 26 15.96 6.57 -17.96
N ARG A 27 16.26 5.53 -18.75
CA ARG A 27 17.51 5.45 -19.56
C ARG A 27 17.21 4.82 -20.90
N ASP A 28 17.40 5.57 -21.95
CA ASP A 28 17.29 5.09 -23.31
C ASP A 28 18.33 4.02 -23.66
N PRO A 29 18.05 3.13 -24.61
CA PRO A 29 19.03 2.19 -25.14
C PRO A 29 20.24 2.93 -25.72
N GLN A 30 21.42 2.55 -25.29
CA GLN A 30 22.68 3.11 -25.86
C GLN A 30 23.41 2.04 -26.65
N ALA A 31 23.89 2.40 -27.84
CA ALA A 31 24.70 1.51 -28.67
C ALA A 31 25.91 0.95 -27.88
N GLY A 32 26.09 -0.36 -27.91
CA GLY A 32 27.17 -1.05 -27.19
C GLY A 32 26.91 -1.33 -25.71
N LYS A 33 25.72 -1.00 -25.17
CA LYS A 33 25.33 -1.35 -23.80
C LYS A 33 24.14 -2.31 -23.79
N VAL A 34 24.12 -3.21 -22.84
CA VAL A 34 23.02 -4.18 -22.65
C VAL A 34 22.04 -3.62 -21.62
N GLY A 35 20.74 -3.51 -22.02
CA GLY A 35 19.65 -3.10 -21.15
C GLY A 35 19.23 -1.65 -21.31
N MET A 36 17.95 -1.42 -21.03
CA MET A 36 17.33 -0.11 -20.88
C MET A 36 16.58 -0.08 -19.56
N ALA A 37 16.38 1.09 -18.96
CA ALA A 37 15.50 1.28 -17.83
C ALA A 37 14.36 2.19 -18.29
N SER A 38 13.18 1.61 -18.51
CA SER A 38 11.97 2.38 -18.79
C SER A 38 11.20 2.62 -17.50
N ALA A 39 10.79 3.87 -17.28
CA ALA A 39 9.90 4.23 -16.19
C ALA A 39 8.45 3.77 -16.46
N ALA A 40 8.13 3.45 -17.71
CA ALA A 40 6.78 3.10 -18.14
C ALA A 40 6.55 1.59 -18.14
N GLY A 41 5.41 1.15 -17.62
CA GLY A 41 4.84 -0.18 -17.80
C GLY A 41 5.12 -1.22 -16.75
N CYS A 42 6.14 -1.10 -15.92
CA CYS A 42 6.41 -2.08 -14.86
C CYS A 42 6.29 -1.46 -13.48
N CYS A 43 5.60 -2.15 -12.59
CA CYS A 43 5.48 -1.75 -11.21
C CYS A 43 5.94 -2.85 -10.24
N HIS A 44 6.36 -2.42 -9.05
CA HIS A 44 6.76 -3.34 -7.99
C HIS A 44 5.64 -3.45 -6.95
N SER A 45 5.20 -4.67 -6.67
CA SER A 45 4.27 -4.98 -5.58
C SER A 45 4.98 -5.92 -4.60
N PHE A 46 4.68 -5.76 -3.31
CA PHE A 46 5.24 -6.65 -2.30
C PHE A 46 4.24 -7.73 -1.92
N THR A 47 4.69 -8.97 -1.95
CA THR A 47 3.95 -10.12 -1.43
C THR A 47 3.96 -10.11 0.11
N PRO A 48 3.06 -10.86 0.78
CA PRO A 48 3.02 -10.94 2.24
C PRO A 48 4.32 -11.45 2.88
N ASP A 49 5.11 -12.23 2.13
CA ASP A 49 6.43 -12.75 2.52
C ASP A 49 7.58 -11.76 2.29
N GLY A 50 7.27 -10.54 1.79
CA GLY A 50 8.23 -9.45 1.60
C GLY A 50 8.99 -9.49 0.27
N ARG A 51 8.69 -10.43 -0.65
CA ARG A 51 9.28 -10.42 -1.99
C ARG A 51 8.71 -9.27 -2.82
N CYS A 52 9.55 -8.65 -3.62
CA CYS A 52 9.15 -7.67 -4.62
C CYS A 52 8.81 -8.40 -5.92
N ILE A 53 7.60 -8.21 -6.43
CA ILE A 53 7.15 -8.72 -7.72
C ILE A 53 7.01 -7.57 -8.72
N THR A 54 7.46 -7.80 -9.94
CA THR A 54 7.35 -6.85 -11.04
C THR A 54 6.07 -7.12 -11.83
N LEU A 55 5.22 -6.11 -11.97
CA LEU A 55 3.96 -6.23 -12.70
C LEU A 55 3.99 -5.37 -13.98
N LEU A 56 3.45 -5.89 -15.08
CA LEU A 56 3.05 -5.07 -16.21
C LEU A 56 1.88 -4.21 -15.78
N LYS A 57 2.08 -2.90 -15.68
CA LYS A 57 1.04 -1.95 -15.32
C LYS A 57 0.59 -1.22 -16.59
N VAL A 58 -0.64 -1.44 -16.97
CA VAL A 58 -1.16 -0.94 -18.24
C VAL A 58 -2.66 -0.69 -18.16
N LEU A 59 -3.13 0.27 -18.99
CA LEU A 59 -4.56 0.43 -19.26
C LEU A 59 -4.97 -0.47 -20.41
N LEU A 60 -6.17 -1.08 -20.32
CA LEU A 60 -6.81 -1.69 -21.49
C LEU A 60 -7.12 -0.61 -22.54
N SER A 61 -7.61 0.54 -22.07
CA SER A 61 -7.88 1.72 -22.89
C SER A 61 -7.67 3.00 -22.09
N ASN A 62 -7.20 4.06 -22.74
CA ASN A 62 -7.24 5.41 -22.22
C ASN A 62 -8.33 6.28 -22.86
N ALA A 63 -9.19 5.71 -23.73
CA ALA A 63 -10.37 6.35 -24.27
C ALA A 63 -11.50 6.37 -23.22
N CYS A 64 -11.43 7.33 -22.29
CA CYS A 64 -12.38 7.44 -21.19
C CYS A 64 -13.54 8.38 -21.54
N CYS A 65 -14.78 7.98 -21.20
CA CYS A 65 -15.96 8.85 -21.33
C CYS A 65 -16.19 9.75 -20.11
N TYR A 66 -15.44 9.55 -19.01
CA TYR A 66 -15.53 10.39 -17.83
C TYR A 66 -14.63 11.62 -17.93
N ASP A 67 -15.05 12.69 -17.27
CA ASP A 67 -14.33 13.97 -17.28
C ASP A 67 -13.82 14.35 -15.88
N CYS A 68 -13.06 13.45 -15.25
CA CYS A 68 -12.44 13.72 -13.94
C CYS A 68 -11.36 14.80 -14.09
N ALA A 69 -11.50 15.92 -13.40
CA ALA A 69 -10.65 17.11 -13.56
C ALA A 69 -9.14 16.83 -13.46
N TYR A 70 -8.73 15.94 -12.54
CA TYR A 70 -7.33 15.60 -12.30
C TYR A 70 -6.75 14.55 -13.27
N CYS A 71 -7.57 13.97 -14.16
CA CYS A 71 -7.16 12.82 -14.98
C CYS A 71 -6.69 13.27 -16.37
N VAL A 72 -5.48 12.88 -16.74
CA VAL A 72 -4.93 13.14 -18.10
C VAL A 72 -5.71 12.44 -19.21
N ASN A 73 -6.46 11.39 -18.87
CA ASN A 73 -7.28 10.61 -19.81
C ASN A 73 -8.76 11.04 -19.79
N ARG A 74 -9.11 12.17 -19.18
CA ARG A 74 -10.49 12.68 -19.18
C ARG A 74 -11.01 12.90 -20.61
N SER A 75 -12.32 12.83 -20.81
CA SER A 75 -12.95 12.92 -22.13
C SER A 75 -12.60 14.20 -22.89
N SER A 76 -12.50 15.35 -22.15
CA SER A 76 -12.14 16.65 -22.72
C SER A 76 -10.65 16.82 -23.04
N ALA A 77 -9.76 15.91 -22.60
CA ALA A 77 -8.33 16.04 -22.84
C ALA A 77 -7.93 15.59 -24.26
N GLN A 78 -7.05 16.38 -24.89
CA GLN A 78 -6.50 16.10 -26.24
C GLN A 78 -5.31 15.14 -26.18
N THR A 79 -5.41 14.07 -25.41
CA THR A 79 -4.36 13.04 -25.31
C THR A 79 -4.51 11.99 -26.41
N LYS A 80 -3.39 11.46 -26.91
CA LYS A 80 -3.41 10.35 -27.88
C LYS A 80 -4.12 9.15 -27.27
N ARG A 81 -5.13 8.62 -27.94
CA ARG A 81 -5.96 7.51 -27.49
C ARG A 81 -5.50 6.20 -28.11
N ALA A 82 -5.52 5.15 -27.30
CA ALA A 82 -5.26 3.79 -27.72
C ALA A 82 -6.16 2.82 -26.97
N THR A 83 -6.42 1.67 -27.55
CA THR A 83 -7.18 0.57 -26.92
C THR A 83 -6.57 -0.74 -27.39
N PHE A 84 -6.26 -1.62 -26.44
CA PHE A 84 -5.95 -3.01 -26.73
C PHE A 84 -7.22 -3.79 -26.97
N THR A 85 -7.17 -4.78 -27.85
CA THR A 85 -8.14 -5.87 -27.75
C THR A 85 -7.83 -6.73 -26.52
N PRO A 86 -8.82 -7.40 -25.94
CA PRO A 86 -8.59 -8.33 -24.84
C PRO A 86 -7.48 -9.35 -25.11
N GLN A 87 -7.46 -9.92 -26.31
CA GLN A 87 -6.47 -10.91 -26.75
C GLN A 87 -5.07 -10.31 -26.88
N GLU A 88 -4.91 -9.14 -27.54
CA GLU A 88 -3.61 -8.46 -27.66
C GLU A 88 -2.94 -8.25 -26.31
N LEU A 89 -3.70 -7.79 -25.30
CA LEU A 89 -3.15 -7.52 -24.00
C LEU A 89 -2.78 -8.80 -23.23
N ALA A 90 -3.59 -9.84 -23.34
CA ALA A 90 -3.31 -11.13 -22.71
C ALA A 90 -2.06 -11.78 -23.32
N GLU A 91 -1.91 -11.80 -24.63
CA GLU A 91 -0.74 -12.34 -25.33
C GLU A 91 0.53 -11.56 -24.98
N LEU A 92 0.46 -10.22 -25.00
CA LEU A 92 1.56 -9.35 -24.58
C LEU A 92 2.01 -9.65 -23.14
N THR A 93 1.05 -9.88 -22.23
CA THR A 93 1.33 -10.22 -20.85
C THR A 93 2.11 -11.54 -20.72
N VAL A 94 1.68 -12.57 -21.46
CA VAL A 94 2.35 -13.88 -21.46
C VAL A 94 3.74 -13.79 -22.10
N ASP A 95 3.90 -13.03 -23.15
CA ASP A 95 5.19 -12.83 -23.80
C ASP A 95 6.20 -12.14 -22.87
N PHE A 96 5.78 -11.12 -22.14
CA PHE A 96 6.63 -10.46 -21.16
C PHE A 96 6.97 -11.38 -19.98
N TYR A 97 6.01 -12.20 -19.56
CA TYR A 97 6.24 -13.19 -18.50
C TYR A 97 7.25 -14.26 -18.95
N LYS A 98 7.10 -14.83 -20.15
CA LYS A 98 8.03 -15.82 -20.72
C LYS A 98 9.46 -15.27 -20.84
N LYS A 99 9.59 -13.96 -21.12
CA LYS A 99 10.89 -13.24 -21.18
C LYS A 99 11.44 -12.84 -19.80
N ASN A 100 10.78 -13.20 -18.71
CA ASN A 100 11.13 -12.82 -17.34
C ASN A 100 11.18 -11.31 -17.07
N TYR A 101 10.43 -10.52 -17.82
CA TYR A 101 10.32 -9.08 -17.59
C TYR A 101 9.36 -8.74 -16.46
N ILE A 102 8.35 -9.58 -16.27
CA ILE A 102 7.28 -9.41 -15.29
C ILE A 102 6.93 -10.73 -14.60
N GLU A 103 6.32 -10.63 -13.43
CA GLU A 103 5.76 -11.77 -12.68
C GLU A 103 4.23 -11.73 -12.67
N GLY A 104 3.61 -10.66 -13.18
CA GLY A 104 2.16 -10.53 -13.22
C GLY A 104 1.67 -9.29 -13.95
N LEU A 105 0.35 -9.12 -13.93
CA LEU A 105 -0.38 -8.04 -14.59
C LEU A 105 -1.09 -7.15 -13.56
N PHE A 106 -0.98 -5.83 -13.72
CA PHE A 106 -1.87 -4.84 -13.11
C PHE A 106 -2.74 -4.24 -14.21
N LEU A 107 -3.99 -4.66 -14.26
CA LEU A 107 -4.95 -4.24 -15.28
C LEU A 107 -5.86 -3.14 -14.76
N SER A 108 -5.87 -2.02 -15.46
CA SER A 108 -6.77 -0.88 -15.27
C SER A 108 -7.37 -0.48 -16.63
N SER A 109 -8.31 0.46 -16.64
CA SER A 109 -8.85 1.04 -17.88
C SER A 109 -9.44 2.44 -17.63
N GLY A 110 -9.46 3.28 -18.66
CA GLY A 110 -10.44 4.32 -18.79
C GLY A 110 -11.82 3.71 -19.05
N VAL A 111 -12.89 4.46 -18.82
CA VAL A 111 -14.26 3.96 -18.97
C VAL A 111 -14.70 4.08 -20.41
N ILE A 112 -14.86 2.94 -21.09
CA ILE A 112 -15.28 2.84 -22.49
C ILE A 112 -16.80 2.70 -22.50
N GLY A 113 -17.51 3.78 -22.82
CA GLY A 113 -18.98 3.81 -22.86
C GLY A 113 -19.63 3.69 -21.49
N SER A 114 -19.49 2.54 -20.81
CA SER A 114 -20.04 2.31 -19.48
C SER A 114 -19.08 1.54 -18.57
N PRO A 115 -19.28 1.58 -17.22
CA PRO A 115 -18.53 0.74 -16.29
C PRO A 115 -18.64 -0.75 -16.59
N ASP A 116 -19.84 -1.23 -16.89
CA ASP A 116 -20.11 -2.64 -17.13
C ASP A 116 -19.43 -3.12 -18.41
N HIS A 117 -19.63 -2.40 -19.53
CA HIS A 117 -18.98 -2.75 -20.80
C HIS A 117 -17.44 -2.77 -20.66
N THR A 118 -16.86 -1.80 -19.94
CA THR A 118 -15.41 -1.78 -19.68
C THR A 118 -14.98 -2.99 -18.87
N THR A 119 -15.76 -3.35 -17.86
CA THR A 119 -15.46 -4.52 -17.00
C THR A 119 -15.63 -5.83 -17.77
N GLU A 120 -16.61 -5.94 -18.68
CA GLU A 120 -16.76 -7.09 -19.59
C GLU A 120 -15.52 -7.30 -20.46
N LEU A 121 -14.98 -6.24 -21.07
CA LEU A 121 -13.73 -6.32 -21.85
C LEU A 121 -12.53 -6.73 -20.99
N MET A 122 -12.46 -6.26 -19.73
CA MET A 122 -11.42 -6.68 -18.78
C MET A 122 -11.58 -8.15 -18.39
N ILE A 123 -12.81 -8.62 -18.21
CA ILE A 123 -13.12 -10.04 -17.91
C ILE A 123 -12.73 -10.91 -19.11
N GLU A 124 -13.05 -10.50 -20.33
CA GLU A 124 -12.65 -11.21 -21.55
C GLU A 124 -11.12 -11.36 -21.61
N CYS A 125 -10.37 -10.27 -21.40
CA CYS A 125 -8.92 -10.30 -21.35
C CYS A 125 -8.39 -11.27 -20.29
N LEU A 126 -8.90 -11.20 -19.06
CA LEU A 126 -8.45 -12.05 -17.97
C LEU A 126 -8.90 -13.51 -18.15
N SER A 127 -10.06 -13.76 -18.74
CA SER A 127 -10.53 -15.11 -19.07
C SER A 127 -9.66 -15.75 -20.13
N TYR A 128 -9.34 -15.05 -21.20
CA TYR A 128 -8.43 -15.51 -22.23
C TYR A 128 -7.03 -15.79 -21.65
N LEU A 129 -6.52 -14.86 -20.81
CA LEU A 129 -5.25 -15.00 -20.13
C LEU A 129 -5.20 -16.25 -19.22
N ARG A 130 -6.26 -16.50 -18.44
CA ARG A 130 -6.31 -17.59 -17.44
C ARG A 130 -6.66 -18.94 -18.04
N ASN A 131 -7.62 -19.00 -18.97
CA ASN A 131 -8.22 -20.23 -19.44
C ASN A 131 -7.58 -20.73 -20.73
N GLU A 132 -7.26 -19.85 -21.67
CA GLU A 132 -6.65 -20.22 -22.96
C GLU A 132 -5.12 -20.20 -22.88
N LEU A 133 -4.53 -19.13 -22.34
CA LEU A 133 -3.07 -19.00 -22.23
C LEU A 133 -2.53 -19.64 -20.96
N LEU A 134 -3.38 -20.18 -20.07
CA LEU A 134 -3.05 -20.90 -18.83
C LEU A 134 -2.12 -20.13 -17.89
N PHE A 135 -2.21 -18.79 -17.91
CA PHE A 135 -1.37 -17.93 -17.10
C PHE A 135 -1.69 -18.09 -15.61
N ASN A 136 -0.70 -18.46 -14.81
CA ASN A 136 -0.82 -18.63 -13.36
C ASN A 136 -0.10 -17.54 -12.54
N GLY A 137 0.45 -16.51 -13.19
CA GLY A 137 1.08 -15.38 -12.52
C GLY A 137 0.07 -14.49 -11.78
N TYR A 138 0.58 -13.52 -11.02
CA TYR A 138 -0.25 -12.62 -10.22
C TYR A 138 -1.04 -11.66 -11.11
N VAL A 139 -2.32 -11.46 -10.77
CA VAL A 139 -3.20 -10.49 -11.45
C VAL A 139 -3.84 -9.56 -10.43
N HIS A 140 -3.63 -8.27 -10.61
CA HIS A 140 -4.35 -7.21 -9.92
C HIS A 140 -5.26 -6.50 -10.91
N ALA A 141 -6.56 -6.48 -10.66
CA ALA A 141 -7.54 -5.80 -11.49
C ALA A 141 -8.18 -4.62 -10.75
N LYS A 142 -8.37 -3.51 -11.47
CA LYS A 142 -9.05 -2.32 -10.96
C LYS A 142 -10.53 -2.37 -11.35
N VAL A 143 -11.41 -2.46 -10.37
CA VAL A 143 -12.86 -2.41 -10.57
C VAL A 143 -13.28 -0.97 -10.87
N ILE A 144 -14.05 -0.80 -11.92
CA ILE A 144 -14.61 0.51 -12.29
C ILE A 144 -15.76 0.85 -11.32
N PRO A 145 -15.79 2.04 -10.71
CA PRO A 145 -16.91 2.47 -9.89
C PRO A 145 -18.24 2.45 -10.67
N GLY A 146 -19.26 1.82 -10.08
CA GLY A 146 -20.57 1.67 -10.72
C GLY A 146 -20.76 0.37 -11.49
N THR A 147 -19.76 -0.53 -11.52
CA THR A 147 -19.88 -1.87 -12.13
C THR A 147 -20.91 -2.73 -11.41
N ASP A 148 -21.66 -3.50 -12.19
CA ASP A 148 -22.64 -4.47 -11.70
C ASP A 148 -22.01 -5.53 -10.78
N PRO A 149 -22.67 -5.95 -9.69
CA PRO A 149 -22.16 -6.95 -8.76
C PRO A 149 -21.76 -8.28 -9.39
N ASP A 150 -22.50 -8.77 -10.40
CA ASP A 150 -22.21 -10.06 -11.04
C ASP A 150 -20.88 -9.98 -11.84
N LEU A 151 -20.60 -8.84 -12.46
CA LEU A 151 -19.34 -8.57 -13.13
C LEU A 151 -18.18 -8.44 -12.13
N ILE A 152 -18.45 -7.88 -10.94
CA ILE A 152 -17.45 -7.83 -9.86
C ILE A 152 -17.12 -9.25 -9.36
N ASP A 153 -18.11 -10.14 -9.22
CA ASP A 153 -17.84 -11.54 -8.88
C ASP A 153 -17.00 -12.22 -9.97
N ALA A 154 -17.37 -12.05 -11.23
CA ALA A 154 -16.66 -12.65 -12.36
C ALA A 154 -15.19 -12.21 -12.42
N ILE A 155 -14.91 -10.91 -12.37
CA ILE A 155 -13.53 -10.40 -12.41
C ILE A 155 -12.73 -10.79 -11.17
N GLY A 156 -13.39 -10.85 -9.99
CA GLY A 156 -12.76 -11.24 -8.72
C GLY A 156 -12.32 -12.70 -8.68
N ARG A 157 -12.93 -13.58 -9.47
CA ARG A 157 -12.48 -14.98 -9.62
C ARG A 157 -11.31 -15.15 -10.56
N LEU A 158 -11.07 -14.19 -11.44
CA LEU A 158 -9.95 -14.18 -12.36
C LEU A 158 -8.72 -13.46 -11.80
N ALA A 159 -8.93 -12.49 -10.90
CA ALA A 159 -7.89 -11.68 -10.28
C ALA A 159 -7.48 -12.20 -8.90
N ASP A 160 -6.21 -12.01 -8.54
CA ASP A 160 -5.71 -12.30 -7.20
C ASP A 160 -6.02 -11.15 -6.23
N ARG A 161 -6.02 -9.90 -6.73
CA ARG A 161 -6.39 -8.70 -5.97
C ARG A 161 -7.31 -7.82 -6.77
N LEU A 162 -8.28 -7.22 -6.08
CA LEU A 162 -9.10 -6.16 -6.62
C LEU A 162 -8.75 -4.81 -5.97
N SER A 163 -8.92 -3.73 -6.72
CA SER A 163 -8.90 -2.37 -6.17
C SER A 163 -10.07 -1.56 -6.69
N VAL A 164 -10.67 -0.79 -5.79
CA VAL A 164 -11.67 0.23 -6.13
C VAL A 164 -11.10 1.54 -5.65
N ASN A 165 -10.79 2.45 -6.55
CA ASN A 165 -10.19 3.72 -6.15
C ASN A 165 -11.23 4.68 -5.60
N LEU A 166 -10.97 5.18 -4.39
CA LEU A 166 -11.76 6.25 -3.79
C LEU A 166 -11.48 7.59 -4.47
N GLU A 167 -10.26 7.78 -4.93
CA GLU A 167 -9.69 8.96 -5.60
C GLU A 167 -9.55 10.17 -4.67
N LEU A 168 -10.63 10.69 -4.10
CA LEU A 168 -10.63 11.87 -3.26
C LEU A 168 -11.16 11.58 -1.85
N PRO A 169 -10.65 12.28 -0.82
CA PRO A 169 -10.97 11.95 0.56
C PRO A 169 -12.39 12.30 1.00
N SER A 170 -13.07 13.22 0.31
CA SER A 170 -14.43 13.65 0.67
C SER A 170 -15.42 13.54 -0.47
N SER A 171 -16.70 13.37 -0.14
CA SER A 171 -17.79 13.38 -1.12
C SER A 171 -17.90 14.74 -1.84
N THR A 172 -17.64 15.84 -1.14
CA THR A 172 -17.65 17.19 -1.69
C THR A 172 -16.58 17.34 -2.78
N SER A 173 -15.34 16.95 -2.49
CA SER A 173 -14.24 17.00 -3.46
C SER A 173 -14.49 16.03 -4.61
N LEU A 174 -15.04 14.85 -4.34
CA LEU A 174 -15.39 13.88 -5.38
C LEU A 174 -16.43 14.46 -6.35
N THR A 175 -17.51 15.04 -5.85
CA THR A 175 -18.54 15.68 -6.70
C THR A 175 -17.98 16.83 -7.52
N LYS A 176 -17.09 17.65 -6.92
CA LYS A 176 -16.49 18.81 -7.57
C LYS A 176 -15.53 18.42 -8.71
N LEU A 177 -14.70 17.37 -8.49
CA LEU A 177 -13.61 17.00 -9.39
C LEU A 177 -13.90 15.77 -10.26
N CYS A 178 -14.89 14.96 -9.89
CA CYS A 178 -15.30 13.73 -10.57
C CYS A 178 -16.81 13.66 -10.72
N PRO A 179 -17.44 14.42 -11.60
CA PRO A 179 -18.90 14.53 -11.67
C PRO A 179 -19.63 13.21 -11.97
N HIS A 180 -18.93 12.25 -12.56
CA HIS A 180 -19.47 10.90 -12.88
C HIS A 180 -19.28 9.87 -11.77
N LYS A 181 -18.70 10.25 -10.63
CA LYS A 181 -18.47 9.39 -9.48
C LYS A 181 -19.07 9.99 -8.22
N ASN A 182 -19.63 9.16 -7.37
CA ASN A 182 -20.07 9.55 -6.04
C ASN A 182 -19.61 8.54 -5.00
N ALA A 183 -19.74 8.87 -3.73
CA ALA A 183 -19.30 7.99 -2.63
C ALA A 183 -19.96 6.61 -2.71
N GLU A 184 -21.21 6.53 -3.11
CA GLU A 184 -21.99 5.29 -3.20
C GLU A 184 -21.47 4.37 -4.31
N THR A 185 -21.22 4.91 -5.52
CA THR A 185 -20.68 4.13 -6.65
C THR A 185 -19.29 3.54 -6.37
N VAL A 186 -18.54 4.12 -5.41
CA VAL A 186 -17.24 3.60 -4.98
C VAL A 186 -17.37 2.62 -3.82
N THR A 187 -18.18 2.94 -2.80
CA THR A 187 -18.27 2.12 -1.58
C THR A 187 -19.12 0.88 -1.74
N LYS A 188 -20.14 0.88 -2.63
CA LYS A 188 -20.93 -0.33 -2.94
C LYS A 188 -20.08 -1.50 -3.45
N PRO A 189 -19.20 -1.31 -4.48
CA PRO A 189 -18.26 -2.35 -4.91
C PRO A 189 -17.34 -2.82 -3.78
N MET A 190 -16.80 -1.92 -2.95
CA MET A 190 -15.96 -2.30 -1.82
C MET A 190 -16.70 -3.19 -0.82
N SER A 191 -17.96 -2.82 -0.49
CA SER A 191 -18.83 -3.61 0.40
C SER A 191 -19.14 -4.98 -0.18
N PHE A 192 -19.39 -5.06 -1.49
CA PHE A 192 -19.68 -6.30 -2.18
C PHE A 192 -18.48 -7.24 -2.17
N ILE A 193 -17.28 -6.73 -2.52
CA ILE A 193 -16.03 -7.49 -2.48
C ILE A 193 -15.74 -8.00 -1.07
N HIS A 194 -15.95 -7.17 -0.05
CA HIS A 194 -15.76 -7.58 1.35
C HIS A 194 -16.70 -8.74 1.75
N ARG A 195 -18.00 -8.61 1.45
CA ARG A 195 -18.99 -9.65 1.76
C ARG A 195 -18.69 -10.99 1.10
N LEU A 196 -18.32 -10.97 -0.19
CA LEU A 196 -17.96 -12.20 -0.92
C LEU A 196 -16.74 -12.88 -0.31
N ARG A 197 -15.70 -12.11 -0.01
CA ARG A 197 -14.48 -12.64 0.61
C ARG A 197 -14.77 -13.27 1.97
N VAL A 198 -15.48 -12.58 2.85
CA VAL A 198 -15.85 -13.10 4.18
C VAL A 198 -16.69 -14.36 4.06
N SER A 199 -17.64 -14.40 3.11
CA SER A 199 -18.46 -15.59 2.86
C SER A 199 -17.62 -16.79 2.42
N GLU A 200 -16.68 -16.61 1.48
CA GLU A 200 -15.79 -17.70 1.04
C GLU A 200 -14.80 -18.14 2.13
N GLU A 201 -14.20 -17.23 2.86
CA GLU A 201 -13.31 -17.57 3.98
C GLU A 201 -14.05 -18.41 5.02
N ARG A 202 -15.30 -18.07 5.31
CA ARG A 202 -16.17 -18.85 6.21
C ARG A 202 -16.44 -20.24 5.67
N GLN A 203 -16.84 -20.36 4.41
CA GLN A 203 -17.09 -21.67 3.77
C GLN A 203 -15.84 -22.55 3.76
N LEU A 204 -14.68 -21.99 3.49
CA LEU A 204 -13.40 -22.71 3.52
C LEU A 204 -13.03 -23.18 4.94
N LEU A 205 -13.32 -22.40 5.97
CA LEU A 205 -13.12 -22.77 7.36
C LEU A 205 -14.07 -23.90 7.78
N GLU A 206 -15.33 -23.81 7.40
CA GLU A 206 -16.36 -24.84 7.65
C GLU A 206 -15.98 -26.17 6.97
N ALA A 207 -15.57 -26.12 5.70
CA ALA A 207 -15.10 -27.29 4.96
C ALA A 207 -13.84 -27.93 5.60
N LYS A 208 -12.87 -27.13 6.04
CA LYS A 208 -11.69 -27.60 6.76
C LYS A 208 -12.01 -28.24 8.11
N ASN A 209 -13.00 -27.69 8.82
CA ASN A 209 -13.44 -28.24 10.11
C ASN A 209 -14.23 -29.54 9.93
N ALA A 210 -15.07 -29.63 8.90
CA ALA A 210 -15.80 -30.86 8.53
C ALA A 210 -14.82 -31.99 8.15
N SER A 211 -13.77 -31.67 7.39
CA SER A 211 -12.74 -32.67 7.00
C SER A 211 -11.89 -33.14 8.18
N LYS A 212 -11.82 -32.39 9.29
CA LYS A 212 -11.10 -32.79 10.51
C LYS A 212 -11.97 -33.50 11.56
N GLY A 213 -13.23 -33.82 11.25
CA GLY A 213 -14.13 -34.53 12.16
C GLY A 213 -14.55 -33.76 13.41
N ILE A 214 -14.34 -32.44 13.44
CA ILE A 214 -14.73 -31.59 14.58
C ILE A 214 -16.12 -31.00 14.32
N VAL A 215 -17.15 -31.76 14.68
CA VAL A 215 -18.54 -31.22 14.74
C VAL A 215 -18.65 -30.39 16.01
N LYS A 216 -18.52 -29.07 15.90
CA LYS A 216 -18.98 -28.17 16.96
C LYS A 216 -20.46 -27.85 16.75
N SER A 217 -21.30 -28.25 17.71
CA SER A 217 -22.74 -27.95 17.74
C SER A 217 -22.98 -26.46 17.52
N ALA A 218 -23.91 -26.14 16.63
CA ALA A 218 -24.31 -24.77 16.31
C ALA A 218 -24.95 -24.09 17.55
N GLY A 219 -24.17 -23.30 18.24
CA GLY A 219 -24.68 -22.33 19.22
C GLY A 219 -25.29 -21.12 18.50
N LYS A 220 -26.42 -20.64 19.00
CA LYS A 220 -27.14 -19.46 18.51
C LYS A 220 -26.19 -18.27 18.31
N PRO A 221 -26.36 -17.43 17.28
CA PRO A 221 -25.51 -16.26 17.06
C PRO A 221 -25.61 -15.30 18.23
N LYS A 222 -24.53 -15.17 18.98
CA LYS A 222 -24.36 -14.08 19.93
C LYS A 222 -24.07 -12.82 19.13
N GLY A 223 -24.71 -11.71 19.52
CA GLY A 223 -24.59 -10.41 18.89
C GLY A 223 -23.13 -9.99 18.62
N ILE A 224 -22.95 -9.16 17.61
CA ILE A 224 -21.67 -8.62 17.17
C ILE A 224 -21.00 -7.93 18.35
N VAL A 225 -20.01 -8.58 18.93
CA VAL A 225 -19.10 -7.96 19.92
C VAL A 225 -17.98 -7.31 19.11
N ILE A 226 -17.97 -5.99 19.14
CA ILE A 226 -16.86 -5.20 18.55
C ILE A 226 -15.58 -5.55 19.37
N PRO A 227 -14.54 -6.10 18.73
CA PRO A 227 -13.33 -6.48 19.47
C PRO A 227 -12.67 -5.24 20.06
N THR A 228 -12.30 -5.31 21.33
CA THR A 228 -11.51 -4.25 21.97
C THR A 228 -10.11 -4.19 21.36
N GLN A 229 -9.48 -3.02 21.41
CA GLN A 229 -8.14 -2.75 20.87
C GLN A 229 -7.09 -3.81 21.29
N LYS A 230 -7.21 -4.38 22.50
CA LYS A 230 -6.40 -5.50 23.00
C LYS A 230 -6.60 -6.82 22.23
N GLN A 231 -7.79 -7.08 21.75
CA GLN A 231 -8.11 -8.30 20.97
C GLN A 231 -7.56 -8.20 19.54
N ILE A 232 -7.62 -7.02 18.93
CA ILE A 232 -7.08 -6.76 17.57
C ILE A 232 -5.55 -6.96 17.56
N ILE A 233 -4.85 -6.50 18.60
CA ILE A 233 -3.39 -6.68 18.75
C ILE A 233 -3.05 -8.16 18.92
N LYS A 234 -3.82 -8.89 19.72
CA LYS A 234 -3.59 -10.30 20.02
C LYS A 234 -3.85 -11.19 18.79
N GLU A 235 -4.88 -10.90 18.01
CA GLU A 235 -5.22 -11.61 16.79
C GLU A 235 -4.27 -11.27 15.63
N GLY A 236 -3.87 -10.01 15.47
CA GLY A 236 -2.84 -9.61 14.50
C GLY A 236 -1.47 -10.24 14.76
N LEU A 237 -1.13 -10.50 16.03
CA LEU A 237 0.08 -11.20 16.45
C LEU A 237 -0.02 -12.72 16.28
N ALA A 238 -1.20 -13.30 16.48
CA ALA A 238 -1.47 -14.73 16.31
C ALA A 238 -1.50 -15.13 14.83
N LEU A 239 -2.06 -14.30 13.95
CA LEU A 239 -2.08 -14.53 12.50
C LEU A 239 -0.67 -14.59 11.90
N ARG A 240 0.28 -13.77 12.38
CA ARG A 240 1.69 -13.84 11.93
C ARG A 240 2.44 -15.07 12.44
N SER A 241 2.15 -15.54 13.66
CA SER A 241 2.76 -16.77 14.21
C SER A 241 2.33 -18.01 13.43
N ASN A 242 1.08 -18.05 12.95
CA ASN A 242 0.57 -19.17 12.15
C ASN A 242 1.02 -19.10 10.68
N CYS A 243 1.26 -17.93 10.13
CA CYS A 243 1.77 -17.78 8.76
C CYS A 243 3.20 -18.34 8.62
N LEU A 244 4.05 -18.18 9.62
CA LEU A 244 5.43 -18.69 9.61
C LEU A 244 5.53 -20.21 9.79
N LYS A 245 4.50 -20.87 10.35
CA LYS A 245 4.47 -22.33 10.53
C LYS A 245 3.92 -23.10 9.32
N ASN A 246 3.22 -22.45 8.41
CA ASN A 246 2.56 -23.09 7.28
C ASN A 246 3.35 -23.07 5.95
N THR A 247 4.57 -22.54 5.93
CA THR A 247 5.38 -22.47 4.70
C THR A 247 6.06 -23.82 4.34
N PHE A 248 5.90 -24.86 5.16
CA PHE A 248 6.56 -26.18 4.95
C PHE A 248 5.61 -27.37 4.78
N MET A 249 4.34 -27.17 4.49
CA MET A 249 3.46 -28.30 4.12
C MET A 249 3.16 -28.26 2.62
N ARG A 250 3.80 -29.19 1.90
CA ARG A 250 3.51 -29.54 0.51
C ARG A 250 2.02 -29.74 0.29
N SER A 251 1.48 -29.02 -0.68
CA SER A 251 0.14 -29.16 -1.21
C SER A 251 -0.10 -30.58 -1.70
N SER A 252 -0.95 -31.31 -1.01
CA SER A 252 -1.65 -32.45 -1.60
C SER A 252 -2.80 -31.90 -2.45
N ARG A 253 -2.82 -32.29 -3.71
CA ARG A 253 -3.81 -31.95 -4.74
C ARG A 253 -5.22 -32.25 -4.24
N VAL A 254 -6.03 -31.22 -4.06
CA VAL A 254 -7.48 -31.36 -4.09
C VAL A 254 -7.94 -30.63 -5.35
N SER A 255 -8.37 -31.42 -6.31
CA SER A 255 -9.02 -30.99 -7.54
C SER A 255 -10.40 -30.45 -7.18
N SER A 256 -10.51 -29.13 -7.11
CA SER A 256 -11.73 -28.42 -7.43
C SER A 256 -11.35 -27.15 -8.18
N ASN A 257 -11.78 -27.07 -9.43
CA ASN A 257 -11.41 -26.08 -10.44
C ASN A 257 -12.01 -24.68 -10.21
N LYS A 258 -12.31 -24.29 -8.96
CA LYS A 258 -12.84 -22.98 -8.64
C LYS A 258 -11.75 -22.16 -7.95
N ARG A 259 -11.25 -21.12 -8.63
CA ARG A 259 -10.36 -20.12 -8.01
C ARG A 259 -11.10 -19.40 -6.89
N SER A 260 -10.42 -19.16 -5.77
CA SER A 260 -10.95 -18.32 -4.69
C SER A 260 -11.13 -16.90 -5.18
N PHE A 261 -12.19 -16.25 -4.71
CA PHE A 261 -12.48 -14.86 -5.03
C PHE A 261 -11.44 -13.92 -4.41
N SER A 262 -10.67 -13.20 -5.23
CA SER A 262 -9.69 -12.17 -4.84
C SER A 262 -8.86 -12.54 -3.59
N PRO A 263 -8.06 -13.62 -3.61
CA PRO A 263 -7.40 -14.18 -2.42
C PRO A 263 -6.40 -13.22 -1.77
N ALA A 264 -5.80 -12.30 -2.52
CA ALA A 264 -4.93 -11.26 -1.99
C ALA A 264 -5.69 -10.03 -1.44
N GLY A 265 -7.03 -10.06 -1.48
CA GLY A 265 -7.92 -9.05 -0.92
C GLY A 265 -8.09 -7.82 -1.78
N GLN A 266 -8.62 -6.75 -1.16
CA GLN A 266 -8.89 -5.49 -1.84
C GLN A 266 -8.03 -4.35 -1.31
N SER A 267 -7.87 -3.32 -2.14
CA SER A 267 -7.17 -2.07 -1.82
C SER A 267 -7.88 -0.87 -2.45
N THR A 268 -7.49 0.32 -2.02
CA THR A 268 -7.97 1.59 -2.60
C THR A 268 -6.82 2.58 -2.76
N GLN A 269 -7.07 3.65 -3.50
CA GLN A 269 -6.15 4.76 -3.69
C GLN A 269 -6.84 6.09 -3.41
N ILE A 270 -6.08 7.01 -2.81
CA ILE A 270 -6.49 8.40 -2.53
C ILE A 270 -5.42 9.32 -3.11
N ILE A 271 -5.86 10.35 -3.83
CA ILE A 271 -5.01 11.40 -4.38
C ILE A 271 -4.81 12.46 -3.30
N ILE A 272 -3.56 12.87 -3.06
CA ILE A 272 -3.17 13.80 -2.02
C ILE A 272 -2.75 15.13 -2.63
N GLY A 273 -3.40 16.21 -2.20
CA GLY A 273 -3.06 17.56 -2.63
C GLY A 273 -3.80 18.05 -3.88
N ALA A 274 -4.69 17.25 -4.48
CA ALA A 274 -5.62 17.73 -5.50
C ALA A 274 -6.83 18.47 -4.90
N SER A 275 -7.06 18.31 -3.62
CA SER A 275 -8.19 18.82 -2.86
C SER A 275 -7.77 19.21 -1.44
N PRO A 276 -8.58 20.04 -0.72
CA PRO A 276 -8.11 20.73 0.50
C PRO A 276 -8.09 19.89 1.77
N GLU A 277 -8.50 18.62 1.74
CA GLU A 277 -8.61 17.80 2.93
C GLU A 277 -7.30 17.66 3.70
N SER A 278 -7.39 17.76 5.02
CA SER A 278 -6.28 17.65 5.95
C SER A 278 -5.82 16.19 6.12
N ASP A 279 -4.60 16.00 6.68
CA ASP A 279 -4.10 14.67 7.04
C ASP A 279 -4.97 14.01 8.10
N ASN A 280 -5.57 14.80 9.01
CA ASN A 280 -6.51 14.31 9.99
C ASN A 280 -7.71 13.62 9.32
N GLN A 281 -8.35 14.28 8.35
CA GLN A 281 -9.48 13.71 7.61
C GLN A 281 -9.06 12.44 6.84
N ILE A 282 -7.87 12.46 6.21
CA ILE A 282 -7.36 11.34 5.43
C ILE A 282 -7.05 10.13 6.30
N LEU A 283 -6.46 10.31 7.47
CA LEU A 283 -6.11 9.21 8.38
C LEU A 283 -7.35 8.59 9.04
N HIS A 284 -8.34 9.40 9.44
CA HIS A 284 -9.62 8.90 9.94
C HIS A 284 -10.39 8.14 8.87
N LEU A 285 -10.43 8.66 7.65
CA LEU A 285 -11.01 7.94 6.52
C LEU A 285 -10.30 6.62 6.28
N SER A 286 -8.97 6.61 6.30
CA SER A 286 -8.19 5.37 6.11
C SER A 286 -8.49 4.34 7.18
N GLN A 287 -8.60 4.75 8.44
CA GLN A 287 -8.99 3.88 9.54
C GLN A 287 -10.39 3.30 9.34
N ALA A 288 -11.37 4.13 8.98
CA ALA A 288 -12.72 3.68 8.70
C ALA A 288 -12.77 2.66 7.55
N LEU A 289 -12.02 2.89 6.48
CA LEU A 289 -11.91 1.97 5.35
C LEU A 289 -11.29 0.62 5.74
N TYR A 290 -10.27 0.61 6.59
CA TYR A 290 -9.69 -0.64 7.13
C TYR A 290 -10.69 -1.41 7.99
N GLN A 291 -11.44 -0.71 8.84
CA GLN A 291 -12.41 -1.32 9.76
C GLN A 291 -13.66 -1.83 9.02
N GLN A 292 -14.16 -1.06 8.07
CA GLN A 292 -15.43 -1.35 7.41
C GLN A 292 -15.29 -2.38 6.26
N PHE A 293 -14.20 -2.34 5.52
CA PHE A 293 -14.02 -3.14 4.30
C PHE A 293 -12.85 -4.11 4.36
N GLU A 294 -12.15 -4.22 5.48
CA GLU A 294 -10.96 -5.06 5.65
C GLU A 294 -9.93 -4.87 4.53
N LEU A 295 -9.72 -3.62 4.11
CA LEU A 295 -8.75 -3.32 3.08
C LEU A 295 -7.36 -3.84 3.46
N LYS A 296 -6.62 -4.35 2.48
CA LYS A 296 -5.21 -4.73 2.68
C LYS A 296 -4.30 -3.52 2.69
N ARG A 297 -4.67 -2.47 1.95
CA ARG A 297 -3.91 -1.21 1.90
C ARG A 297 -4.75 -0.06 1.34
N VAL A 298 -4.55 1.12 1.91
CA VAL A 298 -4.85 2.41 1.29
C VAL A 298 -3.57 2.92 0.65
N PHE A 299 -3.62 3.26 -0.63
CA PHE A 299 -2.52 3.89 -1.35
C PHE A 299 -2.75 5.39 -1.39
N PHE A 300 -1.70 6.15 -1.10
CA PHE A 300 -1.67 7.60 -1.25
C PHE A 300 -0.88 7.95 -2.50
N SER A 301 -1.38 8.90 -3.29
CA SER A 301 -0.72 9.36 -4.49
C SER A 301 -0.66 10.89 -4.47
N ALA A 302 0.53 11.45 -4.39
CA ALA A 302 0.72 12.89 -4.52
C ALA A 302 0.21 13.36 -5.88
N TYR A 303 -0.64 14.37 -5.89
CA TYR A 303 -1.13 14.98 -7.11
C TYR A 303 0.01 15.65 -7.87
N ILE A 304 0.13 15.33 -9.15
CA ILE A 304 1.07 15.98 -10.06
C ILE A 304 0.28 16.96 -10.92
N PRO A 305 0.52 18.27 -10.82
CA PRO A 305 -0.18 19.26 -11.63
C PRO A 305 0.27 19.16 -13.09
N VAL A 306 -0.54 18.55 -13.94
CA VAL A 306 -0.30 18.38 -15.38
C VAL A 306 -1.45 18.91 -16.24
N ILE A 307 -2.49 19.40 -15.59
CA ILE A 307 -3.71 19.90 -16.22
C ILE A 307 -4.02 21.26 -15.64
N GLU A 308 -4.20 22.26 -16.50
CA GLU A 308 -4.70 23.55 -16.10
C GLU A 308 -6.23 23.49 -15.91
N ASP A 309 -6.66 23.67 -14.67
CA ASP A 309 -8.07 23.66 -14.27
C ASP A 309 -8.23 24.47 -12.97
N HIS A 310 -9.10 25.49 -12.98
CA HIS A 310 -9.33 26.39 -11.85
C HIS A 310 -9.78 25.70 -10.55
N ARG A 311 -10.17 24.43 -10.62
CA ARG A 311 -10.59 23.61 -9.46
C ARG A 311 -9.42 22.87 -8.82
N LEU A 312 -8.25 22.86 -9.47
CA LEU A 312 -7.05 22.12 -9.11
C LEU A 312 -5.91 23.08 -8.76
N PRO A 313 -4.86 22.62 -8.06
CA PRO A 313 -3.64 23.38 -7.89
C PRO A 313 -3.01 23.79 -9.22
N GLU A 314 -2.37 24.97 -9.25
CA GLU A 314 -1.67 25.50 -10.43
C GLU A 314 -0.54 24.59 -10.89
N LEU A 315 -0.14 24.70 -12.16
CA LEU A 315 0.86 23.80 -12.79
C LEU A 315 2.24 23.88 -12.14
N ASP A 316 2.60 25.01 -11.55
CA ASP A 316 3.86 25.24 -10.84
C ASP A 316 3.82 24.83 -9.35
N THR A 317 2.65 24.38 -8.85
CA THR A 317 2.51 23.91 -7.48
C THR A 317 3.41 22.71 -7.23
N PRO A 318 4.30 22.75 -6.22
CA PRO A 318 5.18 21.63 -5.92
C PRO A 318 4.42 20.35 -5.56
N VAL A 319 4.80 19.25 -6.18
CA VAL A 319 4.19 17.93 -5.90
C VAL A 319 4.38 17.56 -4.42
N PRO A 320 3.33 17.23 -3.65
CA PRO A 320 3.40 17.04 -2.20
C PRO A 320 3.98 15.67 -1.80
N LEU A 321 5.12 15.28 -2.37
CA LEU A 321 5.78 13.98 -2.12
C LEU A 321 6.13 13.74 -0.65
N ARG A 322 6.54 14.79 0.08
CA ARG A 322 6.84 14.66 1.50
C ARG A 322 5.58 14.33 2.31
N ARG A 323 4.45 14.97 1.97
CA ARG A 323 3.16 14.72 2.61
C ARG A 323 2.69 13.28 2.33
N GLU A 324 2.77 12.84 1.09
CA GLU A 324 2.49 11.44 0.72
C GLU A 324 3.33 10.47 1.56
N HIS A 325 4.63 10.72 1.66
CA HIS A 325 5.53 9.88 2.45
C HIS A 325 5.17 9.86 3.95
N ARG A 326 4.78 11.01 4.54
CA ARG A 326 4.33 11.08 5.94
C ARG A 326 3.02 10.33 6.16
N LEU A 327 2.08 10.42 5.24
CA LEU A 327 0.83 9.64 5.28
C LEU A 327 1.11 8.13 5.24
N TYR A 328 2.01 7.66 4.38
CA TYR A 328 2.43 6.25 4.40
C TYR A 328 3.09 5.84 5.72
N GLN A 329 3.88 6.70 6.35
CA GLN A 329 4.45 6.42 7.67
C GLN A 329 3.37 6.37 8.76
N ALA A 330 2.40 7.28 8.73
CA ALA A 330 1.27 7.27 9.65
C ALA A 330 0.39 6.04 9.46
N ASP A 331 0.05 5.66 8.22
CA ASP A 331 -0.65 4.42 7.88
C ASP A 331 0.07 3.19 8.44
N TRP A 332 1.40 3.16 8.32
CA TRP A 332 2.22 2.09 8.88
C TRP A 332 2.13 2.01 10.40
N LEU A 333 2.12 3.15 11.10
CA LEU A 333 1.95 3.23 12.55
C LEU A 333 0.57 2.73 12.99
N MET A 334 -0.49 3.13 12.28
CA MET A 334 -1.85 2.68 12.58
C MET A 334 -1.98 1.16 12.42
N ARG A 335 -1.43 0.61 11.35
CA ARG A 335 -1.60 -0.82 11.02
C ARG A 335 -0.72 -1.77 11.82
N TYR A 336 0.45 -1.35 12.26
CA TYR A 336 1.45 -2.26 12.85
C TYR A 336 1.94 -1.88 14.24
N TYR A 337 1.64 -0.66 14.70
CA TYR A 337 2.08 -0.17 16.01
C TYR A 337 0.91 0.21 16.91
N ALA A 338 -0.32 -0.03 16.46
CA ALA A 338 -1.54 0.29 17.17
C ALA A 338 -1.68 1.78 17.58
N PHE A 339 -1.24 2.67 16.68
CA PHE A 339 -1.59 4.09 16.81
C PHE A 339 -3.00 4.33 16.29
N SER A 340 -3.73 5.25 16.91
CA SER A 340 -4.95 5.83 16.35
C SER A 340 -4.63 7.08 15.53
N PRO A 341 -5.52 7.52 14.63
CA PRO A 341 -5.38 8.83 13.97
C PRO A 341 -5.26 9.97 14.98
N ASP A 342 -6.08 9.96 16.06
CA ASP A 342 -6.12 11.00 17.08
C ASP A 342 -4.79 11.14 17.86
N GLU A 343 -3.97 10.09 17.90
CA GLU A 343 -2.62 10.17 18.48
C GLU A 343 -1.62 10.87 17.55
N LEU A 344 -1.86 10.86 16.24
CA LEU A 344 -0.93 11.39 15.23
C LEU A 344 -1.26 12.81 14.78
N VAL A 345 -2.54 13.14 14.75
CA VAL A 345 -3.09 14.42 14.32
C VAL A 345 -4.36 14.71 15.10
N SER A 346 -4.74 15.99 15.19
CA SER A 346 -5.98 16.41 15.84
C SER A 346 -6.70 17.48 15.00
N PRO A 347 -7.95 17.84 15.32
CA PRO A 347 -8.62 18.95 14.65
C PRO A 347 -7.88 20.28 14.75
N GLU A 348 -7.16 20.54 15.86
CA GLU A 348 -6.38 21.75 16.12
C GLU A 348 -5.02 21.72 15.41
N ALA A 349 -4.44 20.53 15.23
CA ALA A 349 -3.18 20.30 14.51
C ALA A 349 -3.39 19.23 13.42
N PRO A 350 -4.12 19.58 12.33
CA PRO A 350 -4.61 18.58 11.38
C PRO A 350 -3.58 18.09 10.35
N TRP A 351 -2.35 18.57 10.43
CA TRP A 351 -1.28 18.27 9.48
C TRP A 351 -0.11 17.55 10.13
N LEU A 352 0.40 16.53 9.46
CA LEU A 352 1.65 15.87 9.87
C LEU A 352 2.85 16.78 9.61
N ASP A 353 3.84 16.74 10.53
CA ASP A 353 5.11 17.44 10.34
C ASP A 353 5.85 16.86 9.10
N LEU A 354 6.23 17.73 8.18
CA LEU A 354 6.92 17.33 6.96
C LEU A 354 8.42 17.05 7.17
N GLU A 355 9.04 17.60 8.22
CA GLU A 355 10.46 17.45 8.49
C GLU A 355 10.80 16.18 9.26
N ILE A 356 9.94 15.81 10.22
CA ILE A 356 10.12 14.62 11.06
C ILE A 356 9.06 13.55 10.75
N ASP A 357 9.32 12.31 11.11
CA ASP A 357 8.32 11.24 10.95
C ASP A 357 7.24 11.30 12.04
N PRO A 358 6.01 10.80 11.77
CA PRO A 358 4.89 10.92 12.70
C PRO A 358 5.14 10.28 14.07
N LYS A 359 5.96 9.23 14.17
CA LYS A 359 6.29 8.59 15.44
C LYS A 359 7.18 9.47 16.30
N LEU A 360 8.15 10.15 15.71
CA LEU A 360 8.97 11.14 16.40
C LEU A 360 8.12 12.34 16.81
N GLY A 361 7.25 12.84 15.93
CA GLY A 361 6.32 13.92 16.25
C GLY A 361 5.48 13.60 17.48
N TRP A 362 4.89 12.41 17.53
CA TRP A 362 4.14 11.94 18.68
C TRP A 362 4.99 11.89 19.97
N ALA A 363 6.19 11.32 19.89
CA ALA A 363 7.07 11.19 21.06
C ALA A 363 7.52 12.56 21.61
N LEU A 364 7.76 13.54 20.73
CA LEU A 364 8.10 14.89 21.13
C LEU A 364 6.93 15.61 21.82
N ALA A 365 5.70 15.41 21.32
CA ALA A 365 4.49 15.94 21.96
C ALA A 365 4.19 15.29 23.33
N HIS A 366 4.76 14.12 23.62
CA HIS A 366 4.52 13.34 24.81
C HIS A 366 5.81 13.09 25.62
N LEU A 367 6.71 14.06 25.68
CA LEU A 367 7.99 13.94 26.40
C LEU A 367 7.84 13.60 27.89
N ASN A 368 6.71 13.94 28.50
CA ASN A 368 6.37 13.57 29.87
C ASN A 368 6.25 12.05 30.09
N GLN A 369 6.10 11.25 29.04
CA GLN A 369 6.09 9.78 29.08
C GLN A 369 7.49 9.17 28.90
N PHE A 370 8.51 10.00 28.68
CA PHE A 370 9.88 9.59 28.44
C PHE A 370 10.86 10.17 29.49
N PRO A 371 12.00 9.51 29.71
CA PRO A 371 12.48 8.28 29.08
C PRO A 371 11.77 7.02 29.60
N VAL A 372 11.71 5.99 28.76
CA VAL A 372 11.12 4.69 29.07
C VAL A 372 12.19 3.71 29.52
N GLU A 373 12.00 3.03 30.68
CA GLU A 373 12.89 1.97 31.14
C GLU A 373 12.66 0.69 30.34
N ILE A 374 13.69 0.24 29.60
CA ILE A 374 13.57 -0.92 28.70
C ILE A 374 13.37 -2.25 29.43
N MET A 375 13.81 -2.32 30.70
CA MET A 375 13.72 -3.54 31.49
C MET A 375 12.28 -3.89 31.85
N ASP A 376 11.42 -2.87 32.05
CA ASP A 376 10.06 -3.04 32.57
C ASP A 376 8.96 -2.67 31.56
N ALA A 377 9.27 -1.83 30.55
CA ALA A 377 8.28 -1.30 29.63
C ALA A 377 7.51 -2.39 28.87
N PRO A 378 6.17 -2.34 28.84
CA PRO A 378 5.37 -3.26 28.05
C PRO A 378 5.59 -3.03 26.51
N LEU A 379 5.14 -4.00 25.72
CA LEU A 379 5.31 -3.97 24.27
C LEU A 379 4.76 -2.68 23.63
N GLU A 380 3.58 -2.27 24.08
CA GLU A 380 2.87 -1.10 23.59
C GLU A 380 3.68 0.17 23.79
N ILE A 381 4.32 0.33 24.93
CA ILE A 381 5.16 1.49 25.24
C ILE A 381 6.47 1.44 24.43
N LEU A 382 7.11 0.27 24.32
CA LEU A 382 8.30 0.12 23.47
C LEU A 382 8.00 0.46 22.01
N LEU A 383 6.79 0.17 21.52
CA LEU A 383 6.35 0.53 20.18
C LEU A 383 6.13 2.04 20.00
N ARG A 384 6.01 2.82 21.08
CA ARG A 384 5.92 4.28 21.03
C ARG A 384 7.30 4.95 20.89
N VAL A 385 8.37 4.27 21.28
CA VAL A 385 9.73 4.81 21.24
C VAL A 385 10.23 4.96 19.79
N PRO A 386 10.64 6.17 19.32
CA PRO A 386 11.27 6.36 18.02
C PRO A 386 12.49 5.46 17.82
N GLY A 387 12.61 4.83 16.65
CA GLY A 387 13.72 3.90 16.38
C GLY A 387 13.50 2.45 16.84
N ILE A 388 12.46 2.16 17.64
CA ILE A 388 12.08 0.79 18.01
C ILE A 388 10.89 0.33 17.17
N GLY A 389 11.07 -0.72 16.39
CA GLY A 389 10.02 -1.36 15.62
C GLY A 389 9.49 -2.64 16.28
N PRO A 390 8.44 -3.29 15.72
CA PRO A 390 7.87 -4.52 16.30
C PRO A 390 8.89 -5.64 16.51
N THR A 391 9.82 -5.81 15.59
CA THR A 391 10.90 -6.80 15.70
C THR A 391 11.87 -6.41 16.81
N GLY A 392 12.27 -5.13 16.87
CA GLY A 392 13.17 -4.62 17.92
C GLY A 392 12.57 -4.75 19.32
N ALA A 393 11.31 -4.34 19.49
CA ALA A 393 10.60 -4.44 20.76
C ALA A 393 10.51 -5.90 21.25
N ARG A 394 10.22 -6.85 20.38
CA ARG A 394 10.20 -8.29 20.73
C ARG A 394 11.59 -8.81 21.12
N ARG A 395 12.65 -8.37 20.42
CA ARG A 395 14.04 -8.73 20.75
C ARG A 395 14.42 -8.20 22.14
N ILE A 396 14.06 -6.96 22.47
CA ILE A 396 14.27 -6.37 23.80
C ILE A 396 13.56 -7.21 24.86
N ILE A 397 12.25 -7.50 24.67
CA ILE A 397 11.47 -8.30 25.63
C ILE A 397 12.05 -9.71 25.82
N ALA A 398 12.54 -10.33 24.75
CA ALA A 398 13.17 -11.65 24.85
C ALA A 398 14.53 -11.60 25.55
N ALA A 399 15.36 -10.59 25.27
CA ALA A 399 16.70 -10.45 25.81
C ALA A 399 16.70 -10.06 27.29
N ARG A 400 15.84 -9.13 27.72
CA ARG A 400 15.75 -8.67 29.13
C ARG A 400 15.35 -9.77 30.12
N ARG A 401 14.72 -10.86 29.64
CA ARG A 401 14.41 -12.04 30.48
C ARG A 401 15.65 -12.82 30.91
N ARG A 402 16.78 -12.63 30.18
CA ARG A 402 18.02 -13.40 30.39
C ARG A 402 19.12 -12.59 31.06
N SER A 403 19.16 -11.29 30.84
CA SER A 403 20.20 -10.39 31.34
C SER A 403 19.70 -8.96 31.44
N ARG A 404 20.39 -8.17 32.29
CA ARG A 404 20.24 -6.73 32.26
C ARG A 404 20.80 -6.18 30.95
N LEU A 405 20.06 -5.26 30.30
CA LEU A 405 20.43 -4.72 29.01
C LEU A 405 21.07 -3.34 29.15
N THR A 406 22.14 -3.12 28.38
CA THR A 406 22.83 -1.84 28.22
C THR A 406 22.52 -1.26 26.85
N PHE A 407 22.93 0.01 26.60
CA PHE A 407 22.84 0.62 25.27
C PHE A 407 23.63 -0.13 24.21
N ASP A 408 24.77 -0.75 24.58
CA ASP A 408 25.55 -1.57 23.65
C ASP A 408 24.81 -2.87 23.28
N ASP A 409 24.09 -3.45 24.22
CA ASP A 409 23.25 -4.62 23.91
C ASP A 409 22.09 -4.24 22.99
N LEU A 410 21.47 -3.08 23.17
CA LEU A 410 20.46 -2.58 22.25
C LEU A 410 21.03 -2.41 20.82
N LYS A 411 22.24 -1.91 20.68
CA LYS A 411 22.92 -1.79 19.39
C LYS A 411 23.13 -3.18 18.75
N ARG A 412 23.58 -4.18 19.53
CA ARG A 412 23.74 -5.58 19.08
C ARG A 412 22.39 -6.21 18.70
N LEU A 413 21.29 -5.86 19.36
CA LEU A 413 19.94 -6.27 19.00
C LEU A 413 19.40 -5.61 17.72
N GLY A 414 20.17 -4.66 17.13
CA GLY A 414 19.78 -3.95 15.90
C GLY A 414 18.82 -2.79 16.13
N ILE A 415 18.77 -2.23 17.34
CA ILE A 415 17.99 -1.03 17.65
C ILE A 415 18.71 0.22 17.10
N GLN A 416 17.94 1.12 16.48
CA GLN A 416 18.48 2.37 15.93
C GLN A 416 18.72 3.41 17.03
N LEU A 417 19.83 3.30 17.74
CA LEU A 417 20.15 4.16 18.88
C LEU A 417 20.17 5.64 18.55
N LYS A 418 20.60 6.05 17.35
CA LYS A 418 20.58 7.47 16.91
C LYS A 418 19.23 8.17 17.10
N ARG A 419 18.15 7.40 17.17
CA ARG A 419 16.80 7.92 17.37
C ARG A 419 16.22 7.54 18.74
N SER A 420 16.53 6.35 19.24
CA SER A 420 15.89 5.82 20.46
C SER A 420 16.57 6.25 21.74
N HIS A 421 17.88 6.59 21.74
CA HIS A 421 18.62 6.92 22.96
C HIS A 421 18.09 8.16 23.70
N HIS A 422 17.41 9.08 23.00
CA HIS A 422 16.74 10.23 23.61
C HIS A 422 15.58 9.85 24.51
N PHE A 423 14.97 8.69 24.26
CA PHE A 423 13.67 8.28 24.81
C PHE A 423 13.76 7.05 25.72
N LEU A 424 14.98 6.59 26.05
CA LEU A 424 15.18 5.34 26.80
C LEU A 424 16.09 5.51 27.99
N THR A 425 15.86 4.63 29.00
CA THR A 425 16.83 4.27 30.03
C THR A 425 17.10 2.77 29.99
N CYS A 426 18.30 2.40 30.40
CA CYS A 426 18.76 1.02 30.52
C CYS A 426 19.21 0.80 31.98
N CYS A 427 18.45 0.02 32.76
CA CYS A 427 18.71 -0.20 34.19
C CYS A 427 18.81 1.12 34.99
N GLY A 428 17.94 2.07 34.72
CA GLY A 428 17.95 3.39 35.33
C GLY A 428 18.99 4.37 34.77
N VAL A 429 19.88 3.92 33.90
CA VAL A 429 20.91 4.78 33.28
C VAL A 429 20.39 5.39 32.02
N ARG A 430 20.53 6.70 31.88
CA ARG A 430 20.23 7.47 30.67
C ARG A 430 21.52 7.77 29.90
N ASP A 431 21.40 7.89 28.58
CA ASP A 431 22.50 8.41 27.77
C ASP A 431 22.74 9.90 28.14
N ALA A 432 23.93 10.18 28.69
CA ALA A 432 24.30 11.53 29.15
C ALA A 432 24.32 12.56 28.00
N SER A 433 24.49 12.11 26.76
CA SER A 433 24.49 12.99 25.59
C SER A 433 23.10 13.35 25.09
N ALA A 434 22.04 12.68 25.60
CA ALA A 434 20.68 12.90 25.13
C ALA A 434 20.06 14.15 25.77
N PRO A 435 19.67 15.19 25.00
CA PRO A 435 18.94 16.32 25.53
C PRO A 435 17.56 15.93 26.03
N LEU A 436 16.98 16.79 26.88
CA LEU A 436 15.60 16.66 27.40
C LEU A 436 14.66 17.64 26.71
N ASP A 437 15.19 18.54 25.94
CA ASP A 437 14.46 19.60 25.26
C ASP A 437 13.94 19.12 23.90
N GLN A 438 12.65 19.40 23.65
CA GLN A 438 11.93 18.98 22.43
C GLN A 438 12.60 19.49 21.15
N GLU A 439 12.95 20.76 21.14
CA GLU A 439 13.51 21.39 19.94
C GLU A 439 14.94 20.90 19.67
N LEU A 440 15.75 20.73 20.72
CA LEU A 440 17.09 20.16 20.57
C LEU A 440 17.07 18.71 20.08
N ILE A 441 16.12 17.89 20.55
CA ILE A 441 15.96 16.52 20.02
C ILE A 441 15.57 16.57 18.54
N LYS A 442 14.59 17.41 18.18
CA LYS A 442 14.14 17.57 16.79
C LYS A 442 15.30 17.96 15.89
N GLN A 443 16.05 18.98 16.25
CA GLN A 443 17.19 19.49 15.46
C GLN A 443 18.28 18.41 15.30
N ARG A 444 18.65 17.68 16.36
CA ARG A 444 19.63 16.60 16.29
C ARG A 444 19.19 15.47 15.35
N VAL A 445 17.95 15.03 15.46
CA VAL A 445 17.44 13.96 14.58
C VAL A 445 17.40 14.41 13.12
N ILE A 446 17.04 15.66 12.85
CA ILE A 446 17.06 16.23 11.49
C ILE A 446 18.52 16.31 10.98
N ALA A 447 19.46 16.80 11.80
CA ALA A 447 20.87 16.90 11.42
C ALA A 447 21.47 15.51 11.11
N ASP A 448 21.19 14.51 11.94
CA ASP A 448 21.63 13.12 11.73
C ASP A 448 21.04 12.50 10.45
N ALA A 449 19.79 12.81 10.13
CA ALA A 449 19.15 12.36 8.89
C ALA A 449 19.82 12.98 7.65
N LYS A 450 20.12 14.28 7.69
CA LYS A 450 20.85 15.00 6.62
C LYS A 450 22.27 14.45 6.42
N ALA A 451 23.02 14.25 7.50
CA ALA A 451 24.36 13.68 7.47
C ALA A 451 24.37 12.24 6.92
N SER A 452 23.38 11.43 7.29
CA SER A 452 23.22 10.06 6.77
C SER A 452 22.91 10.05 5.27
N SER A 453 22.08 10.96 4.80
CA SER A 453 21.76 11.10 3.36
C SER A 453 22.97 11.53 2.56
N TYR A 454 23.72 12.55 3.05
CA TYR A 454 24.95 13.00 2.42
C TYR A 454 25.99 11.87 2.30
N ASN A 455 26.22 11.12 3.37
CA ASN A 455 27.15 10.00 3.38
C ASN A 455 26.74 8.86 2.42
N LYS A 456 25.43 8.59 2.26
CA LYS A 456 24.93 7.63 1.27
C LYS A 456 25.20 8.10 -0.16
N THR A 457 24.94 9.36 -0.45
CA THR A 457 25.18 9.95 -1.76
C THR A 457 26.69 9.93 -2.09
N ARG A 458 27.53 10.32 -1.14
CA ARG A 458 28.98 10.29 -1.29
C ARG A 458 29.49 8.86 -1.57
N ARG A 459 29.09 7.86 -0.78
CA ARG A 459 29.46 6.45 -1.00
C ARG A 459 29.01 5.93 -2.36
N ARG A 460 27.83 6.37 -2.85
CA ARG A 460 27.31 5.99 -4.17
C ARG A 460 28.16 6.60 -5.30
N ILE A 461 28.59 7.84 -5.14
CA ILE A 461 29.51 8.52 -6.08
C ILE A 461 30.87 7.82 -6.08
N GLU A 462 31.48 7.59 -4.91
CA GLU A 462 32.75 6.89 -4.75
C GLU A 462 32.69 5.46 -5.34
N SER A 463 31.60 4.70 -5.10
CA SER A 463 31.44 3.36 -5.68
C SER A 463 31.24 3.38 -7.19
N SER A 464 30.66 4.44 -7.76
CA SER A 464 30.53 4.58 -9.21
C SER A 464 31.87 5.03 -9.87
N GLN A 465 32.71 5.79 -9.17
CA GLN A 465 34.05 6.15 -9.64
C GLN A 465 35.01 4.96 -9.61
N LEU A 466 34.96 4.10 -8.60
CA LEU A 466 35.76 2.87 -8.51
C LEU A 466 35.41 1.80 -9.57
N ARG A 467 34.27 1.93 -10.26
CA ARG A 467 33.85 1.03 -11.37
C ARG A 467 34.34 1.53 -12.75
N LEU A 468 35.05 2.60 -12.81
CA LEU A 468 35.61 3.18 -14.05
C LEU A 468 37.12 2.86 -14.25
N PHE A 469 37.72 2.06 -13.35
CA PHE A 469 39.07 1.52 -13.48
C PHE A 469 39.07 0.00 -13.45
#